data_06da9d2b9637583b1a2c22e6d0a7036d
#
_entry.id   06da9d2b9637583b1a2c22e6d0a7036d
#
_cell.length_a   1.000
_cell.length_b   1.000
_cell.length_c   1.000
_cell.angle_alpha   90.00
_cell.angle_beta   90.00
_cell.angle_gamma   90.00
#
_symmetry.space_group_name_H-M   'P 1'
#
loop_
_entity.id
_entity.type
_entity.pdbx_description
1 polymer ?
#
loop_
_entity_poly.entity_id
_entity_poly.type
_entity_poly.pdbx_seq_one_letter_code
_entity_poly.pdbx_strand_id
1 'polypeptide(L)'
;MTQKVLKPLFLLMISWAVTGITFFGCNPIALAWYSAGNILPVFGVVIAPVMAGGIYFYQGFLSMCKYTMIILMTYVCINLYKKWTKNPNPFILAGISVMTMVVMEGADFYMNNMASLHWSTFKMLTYIPIIMLNWSTTIIFAYGINKFMVQKKLSPIDDGMQNVDAEQVLKTAKAFKGIASKMQYINSEYNENFQNEYLEKHINECVCSGCANSEIQYMERARLNYLWFSKMVETREAMASQFNEVSKIVEKFLRPAISENLLTDRMAEKIQRKFREKKIYAKKIRVVKNEKEYIEVEFYAKKKKRAKATVRMMTDIISQVVGKKMRMVNLEYGNIPLEYGKFQLLEEVNFHTLQGSAKTVKRNEQVSGDNFTYLVLDKGQTFMSICDGMGSGSVANEYSGIIIDLLEQFMDSGLNENTILRLINSVLLTKSGWDISTTVDMGMIDLYSGTCRFLKSGAACTFIKRGNWVECIKSTSLPIGVLNEVDVETITKKLYDGDFVIMISDGIVESLQCDDKEKEMANVIMDIESNNPKEMALIIMNEAIKLSGGVPRDDMTVLVTGIWRKH
;
A
#
# COMPACT_ATOMS: atom_id res chain seq x y z
N MET A 1 29.74 16.52 -1.82
CA MET A 1 29.72 17.34 -0.58
C MET A 1 28.32 17.75 -0.15
N THR A 2 27.37 17.92 -1.07
CA THR A 2 26.00 18.42 -0.85
C THR A 2 25.06 17.49 -0.07
N GLN A 3 25.10 16.17 -0.24
CA GLN A 3 24.20 15.26 0.47
C GLN A 3 24.50 15.09 1.98
N LYS A 4 25.76 15.27 2.41
CA LYS A 4 26.12 15.15 3.83
C LYS A 4 25.60 16.32 4.70
N VAL A 5 25.34 17.47 4.09
CA VAL A 5 24.82 18.67 4.78
C VAL A 5 23.30 18.75 4.66
N LEU A 6 22.73 18.31 3.53
CA LEU A 6 21.30 18.44 3.25
C LEU A 6 20.43 17.57 4.18
N LYS A 7 20.88 16.35 4.51
CA LYS A 7 20.13 15.43 5.37
C LYS A 7 19.97 15.93 6.82
N PRO A 8 21.04 16.39 7.52
CA PRO A 8 20.87 16.99 8.84
C PRO A 8 19.98 18.22 8.82
N LEU A 9 20.10 19.07 7.80
CA LEU A 9 19.30 20.29 7.67
C LEU A 9 17.80 19.96 7.48
N PHE A 10 17.48 18.95 6.69
CA PHE A 10 16.11 18.45 6.52
C PHE A 10 15.52 17.92 7.84
N LEU A 11 16.32 17.18 8.62
CA LEU A 11 15.88 16.69 9.94
C LEU A 11 15.65 17.84 10.94
N LEU A 12 16.42 18.92 10.88
CA LEU A 12 16.20 20.10 11.70
C LEU A 12 14.91 20.84 11.31
N MET A 13 14.59 20.93 10.01
CA MET A 13 13.31 21.50 9.55
C MET A 13 12.12 20.67 10.06
N ILE A 14 12.20 19.34 9.98
CA ILE A 14 11.17 18.46 10.55
C ILE A 14 11.07 18.67 12.06
N SER A 15 12.21 18.83 12.78
CA SER A 15 12.23 19.06 14.22
C SER A 15 11.46 20.32 14.62
N TRP A 16 11.54 21.38 13.81
CA TRP A 16 10.75 22.59 14.02
C TRP A 16 9.26 22.36 13.73
N ALA A 17 8.92 21.75 12.59
CA ALA A 17 7.54 21.55 12.16
C ALA A 17 6.73 20.66 13.13
N VAL A 18 7.34 19.60 13.67
CA VAL A 18 6.71 18.65 14.59
C VAL A 18 6.30 19.32 15.93
N THR A 19 6.93 20.42 16.34
CA THR A 19 6.57 21.14 17.56
C THR A 19 5.24 21.88 17.48
N GLY A 20 4.72 22.12 16.27
CA GLY A 20 3.39 22.71 16.05
C GLY A 20 2.22 21.75 16.24
N ILE A 21 2.48 20.44 16.35
CA ILE A 21 1.43 19.41 16.41
C ILE A 21 1.09 19.09 17.86
N THR A 22 -0.07 19.54 18.33
CA THR A 22 -0.54 19.31 19.71
C THR A 22 -1.78 18.42 19.74
N PHE A 23 -1.86 17.55 20.76
CA PHE A 23 -3.03 16.72 21.06
C PHE A 23 -3.47 16.97 22.51
N PHE A 24 -4.67 17.49 22.71
CA PHE A 24 -5.23 17.83 24.03
C PHE A 24 -4.28 18.69 24.91
N GLY A 25 -3.55 19.61 24.27
CA GLY A 25 -2.58 20.48 24.99
C GLY A 25 -1.21 19.83 25.25
N CYS A 26 -0.98 18.60 24.84
CA CYS A 26 0.30 17.89 24.92
C CYS A 26 0.97 17.76 23.56
N ASN A 27 2.31 17.62 23.56
CA ASN A 27 3.14 17.43 22.36
C ASN A 27 3.78 16.03 22.30
N PRO A 28 2.99 14.95 22.19
CA PRO A 28 3.53 13.59 22.20
C PRO A 28 4.43 13.31 20.99
N ILE A 29 4.11 13.88 19.82
CA ILE A 29 4.85 13.65 18.58
C ILE A 29 6.21 14.37 18.61
N ALA A 30 6.28 15.57 19.18
CA ALA A 30 7.52 16.30 19.34
C ALA A 30 8.49 15.56 20.28
N LEU A 31 8.00 15.04 21.40
CA LEU A 31 8.82 14.26 22.33
C LEU A 31 9.28 12.93 21.73
N ALA A 32 8.40 12.26 20.98
CA ALA A 32 8.72 11.05 20.22
C ALA A 32 9.84 11.29 19.21
N TRP A 33 9.76 12.39 18.45
CA TRP A 33 10.79 12.80 17.50
C TRP A 33 12.13 13.07 18.19
N TYR A 34 12.11 13.78 19.31
CA TYR A 34 13.30 14.03 20.11
C TYR A 34 13.96 12.74 20.60
N SER A 35 13.17 11.84 21.17
CA SER A 35 13.65 10.57 21.69
C SER A 35 14.25 9.70 20.58
N ALA A 36 13.60 9.63 19.42
CA ALA A 36 14.10 8.93 18.25
C ALA A 36 15.37 9.57 17.67
N GLY A 37 15.46 10.89 17.63
CA GLY A 37 16.63 11.64 17.16
C GLY A 37 17.89 11.38 17.99
N ASN A 38 17.73 11.04 19.25
CA ASN A 38 18.85 10.66 20.13
C ASN A 38 19.52 9.34 19.74
N ILE A 39 19.02 8.55 18.79
CA ILE A 39 19.76 7.42 18.21
C ILE A 39 21.08 7.89 17.62
N LEU A 40 21.11 9.09 17.03
CA LEU A 40 22.31 9.69 16.47
C LEU A 40 23.15 10.37 17.54
N PRO A 41 24.48 10.13 17.57
CA PRO A 41 25.39 10.69 18.54
C PRO A 41 25.46 12.15 18.50
N VAL A 42 25.21 13.12 18.87
CA VAL A 42 25.30 14.61 18.76
C VAL A 42 23.97 15.22 18.31
N PHE A 43 23.14 14.50 17.57
CA PHE A 43 21.95 15.09 16.98
C PHE A 43 20.90 15.47 18.03
N GLY A 44 20.77 14.72 19.13
CA GLY A 44 19.88 15.05 20.24
C GLY A 44 20.20 16.39 20.92
N VAL A 45 21.48 16.76 20.98
CA VAL A 45 21.89 18.06 21.55
C VAL A 45 21.53 19.22 20.61
N VAL A 46 21.63 19.01 19.31
CA VAL A 46 21.35 20.04 18.29
C VAL A 46 19.83 20.21 18.07
N ILE A 47 19.05 19.17 18.21
CA ILE A 47 17.58 19.24 18.07
C ILE A 47 16.92 19.98 19.22
N ALA A 48 17.41 19.85 20.45
CA ALA A 48 16.79 20.42 21.64
C ALA A 48 16.52 21.95 21.55
N PRO A 49 17.48 22.79 21.17
CA PRO A 49 17.24 24.24 21.05
C PRO A 49 16.31 24.58 19.88
N VAL A 50 16.36 23.81 18.76
CA VAL A 50 15.47 24.01 17.62
C VAL A 50 14.03 23.73 18.03
N MET A 51 13.79 22.65 18.76
CA MET A 51 12.46 22.30 19.26
C MET A 51 11.97 23.29 20.34
N ALA A 52 12.83 23.75 21.25
CA ALA A 52 12.47 24.76 22.23
C ALA A 52 12.01 26.06 21.53
N GLY A 53 12.72 26.49 20.47
CA GLY A 53 12.34 27.66 19.67
C GLY A 53 11.00 27.44 18.93
N GLY A 54 10.77 26.26 18.38
CA GLY A 54 9.50 25.93 17.73
C GLY A 54 8.32 25.89 18.71
N ILE A 55 8.50 25.30 19.88
CA ILE A 55 7.47 25.29 20.94
C ILE A 55 7.16 26.71 21.43
N TYR A 56 8.18 27.53 21.61
CA TYR A 56 7.99 28.96 21.97
C TYR A 56 7.13 29.67 20.91
N PHE A 57 7.43 29.45 19.63
CA PHE A 57 6.71 30.09 18.52
C PHE A 57 5.24 29.67 18.42
N TYR A 58 4.94 28.39 18.61
CA TYR A 58 3.57 27.85 18.44
C TYR A 58 2.73 27.90 19.72
N GLN A 59 3.34 27.83 20.91
CA GLN A 59 2.62 27.58 22.17
C GLN A 59 2.97 28.57 23.30
N GLY A 60 3.96 29.43 23.08
CA GLY A 60 4.36 30.48 24.04
C GLY A 60 5.38 30.03 25.07
N PHE A 61 5.78 30.99 25.95
CA PHE A 61 6.91 30.86 26.87
C PHE A 61 6.73 29.77 27.94
N LEU A 62 5.55 29.67 28.56
CA LEU A 62 5.26 28.68 29.60
C LEU A 62 5.36 27.23 29.08
N SER A 63 4.81 26.97 27.91
CA SER A 63 4.91 25.65 27.23
C SER A 63 6.36 25.35 26.86
N MET A 64 7.12 26.33 26.38
CA MET A 64 8.55 26.17 26.10
C MET A 64 9.32 25.74 27.36
N CYS A 65 9.11 26.39 28.50
CA CYS A 65 9.77 26.03 29.75
C CYS A 65 9.43 24.60 30.18
N LYS A 66 8.14 24.22 30.13
CA LYS A 66 7.65 22.89 30.47
C LYS A 66 8.33 21.82 29.59
N TYR A 67 8.24 21.95 28.26
CA TYR A 67 8.79 20.95 27.34
C TYR A 67 10.32 20.93 27.29
N THR A 68 10.98 22.04 27.57
CA THR A 68 12.45 22.07 27.72
C THR A 68 12.89 21.22 28.93
N MET A 69 12.15 21.24 30.03
CA MET A 69 12.42 20.36 31.19
C MET A 69 12.17 18.87 30.83
N ILE A 70 11.10 18.56 30.11
CA ILE A 70 10.82 17.20 29.65
C ILE A 70 11.93 16.67 28.71
N ILE A 71 12.36 17.51 27.77
CA ILE A 71 13.45 17.19 26.82
C ILE A 71 14.76 16.95 27.59
N LEU A 72 15.08 17.77 28.57
CA LEU A 72 16.28 17.63 29.40
C LEU A 72 16.25 16.31 30.20
N MET A 73 15.12 15.99 30.83
CA MET A 73 14.94 14.76 31.59
C MET A 73 15.05 13.53 30.70
N THR A 74 14.41 13.57 29.51
CA THR A 74 14.50 12.53 28.50
C THR A 74 15.95 12.34 28.02
N TYR A 75 16.70 13.41 27.81
CA TYR A 75 18.12 13.38 27.43
C TYR A 75 18.97 12.67 28.46
N VAL A 76 18.80 13.01 29.75
CA VAL A 76 19.53 12.37 30.85
C VAL A 76 19.23 10.87 30.91
N CYS A 77 17.96 10.48 30.86
CA CYS A 77 17.55 9.08 30.90
C CYS A 77 18.10 8.27 29.69
N ILE A 78 18.05 8.85 28.50
CA ILE A 78 18.59 8.18 27.29
C ILE A 78 20.12 8.05 27.37
N ASN A 79 20.83 9.06 27.88
CA ASN A 79 22.29 8.98 28.03
C ASN A 79 22.73 7.98 29.11
N LEU A 80 21.98 7.87 30.21
CA LEU A 80 22.19 6.82 31.19
C LEU A 80 22.00 5.42 30.57
N TYR A 81 20.95 5.25 29.78
CA TYR A 81 20.70 4.00 29.06
C TYR A 81 21.81 3.67 28.05
N LYS A 82 22.33 4.67 27.31
CA LYS A 82 23.42 4.50 26.33
C LYS A 82 24.76 4.12 26.97
N LYS A 83 24.99 4.42 28.24
CA LYS A 83 26.18 3.93 28.97
C LYS A 83 26.19 2.39 29.12
N TRP A 84 25.02 1.76 29.11
CA TRP A 84 24.84 0.33 29.32
C TRP A 84 24.72 -0.45 28.00
N THR A 85 24.36 0.21 26.89
CA THR A 85 24.15 -0.44 25.59
C THR A 85 24.77 0.36 24.45
N LYS A 86 25.56 -0.32 23.60
CA LYS A 86 26.16 0.30 22.40
C LYS A 86 25.15 0.62 21.31
N ASN A 87 24.04 -0.13 21.24
CA ASN A 87 22.97 0.06 20.26
C ASN A 87 21.64 0.25 20.99
N PRO A 88 21.08 1.48 21.04
CA PRO A 88 19.83 1.74 21.74
C PRO A 88 18.65 1.07 21.02
N ASN A 89 17.89 0.27 21.78
CA ASN A 89 16.69 -0.38 21.27
C ASN A 89 15.55 0.63 21.13
N PRO A 90 14.88 0.75 19.95
CA PRO A 90 13.76 1.66 19.74
C PRO A 90 12.61 1.53 20.73
N PHE A 91 12.32 0.31 21.18
CA PHE A 91 11.25 0.06 22.16
C PHE A 91 11.58 0.62 23.55
N ILE A 92 12.85 0.54 23.98
CA ILE A 92 13.28 1.11 25.25
C ILE A 92 13.31 2.64 25.17
N LEU A 93 13.71 3.20 24.03
CA LEU A 93 13.64 4.65 23.81
C LEU A 93 12.20 5.15 23.86
N ALA A 94 11.24 4.41 23.29
CA ALA A 94 9.83 4.71 23.39
C ALA A 94 9.32 4.65 24.84
N GLY A 95 9.75 3.64 25.59
CA GLY A 95 9.43 3.50 27.03
C GLY A 95 9.95 4.70 27.86
N ILE A 96 11.21 5.14 27.63
CA ILE A 96 11.79 6.31 28.28
C ILE A 96 11.00 7.57 27.91
N SER A 97 10.67 7.76 26.64
CA SER A 97 9.87 8.90 26.15
C SER A 97 8.51 8.99 26.83
N VAL A 98 7.79 7.88 26.91
CA VAL A 98 6.49 7.79 27.59
C VAL A 98 6.63 8.08 29.09
N MET A 99 7.61 7.46 29.74
CA MET A 99 7.78 7.60 31.17
C MET A 99 8.11 9.05 31.59
N THR A 100 8.98 9.72 30.84
CA THR A 100 9.30 11.15 31.11
C THR A 100 8.10 12.05 30.82
N MET A 101 7.30 11.76 29.80
CA MET A 101 6.08 12.51 29.53
C MET A 101 5.04 12.33 30.65
N VAL A 102 4.77 11.10 31.06
CA VAL A 102 3.77 10.79 32.11
C VAL A 102 4.14 11.42 33.45
N VAL A 103 5.41 11.37 33.85
CA VAL A 103 5.88 11.98 35.11
C VAL A 103 5.67 13.49 35.10
N MET A 104 6.05 14.16 34.01
CA MET A 104 5.97 15.63 33.95
C MET A 104 4.55 16.15 33.73
N GLU A 105 3.77 15.49 32.86
CA GLU A 105 2.35 15.84 32.67
C GLU A 105 1.52 15.53 33.93
N GLY A 106 1.85 14.44 34.61
CA GLY A 106 1.24 14.09 35.90
C GLY A 106 1.57 15.13 37.01
N ALA A 107 2.81 15.63 37.06
CA ALA A 107 3.21 16.69 37.97
C ALA A 107 2.47 18.01 37.67
N ASP A 108 2.38 18.40 36.40
CA ASP A 108 1.65 19.59 35.95
C ASP A 108 0.14 19.48 36.29
N PHE A 109 -0.44 18.31 36.02
CA PHE A 109 -1.84 18.02 36.41
C PHE A 109 -2.06 18.11 37.91
N TYR A 110 -1.14 17.59 38.74
CA TYR A 110 -1.21 17.66 40.19
C TYR A 110 -1.14 19.09 40.69
N MET A 111 -0.17 19.88 40.19
CA MET A 111 0.01 21.28 40.56
C MET A 111 -1.19 22.16 40.21
N ASN A 112 -1.79 21.95 39.03
CA ASN A 112 -2.93 22.72 38.54
C ASN A 112 -4.27 22.33 39.20
N ASN A 113 -4.40 21.14 39.80
CA ASN A 113 -5.64 20.64 40.40
C ASN A 113 -5.56 20.57 41.94
N MET A 114 -4.49 21.04 42.61
CA MET A 114 -4.42 21.06 44.07
C MET A 114 -5.55 21.88 44.74
N ALA A 115 -6.17 22.81 44.03
CA ALA A 115 -7.26 23.64 44.51
C ALA A 115 -8.66 23.02 44.33
N SER A 116 -8.82 21.91 43.62
CA SER A 116 -10.11 21.27 43.33
C SER A 116 -10.07 19.79 43.70
N LEU A 117 -10.78 19.42 44.78
CA LEU A 117 -10.84 18.05 45.34
C LEU A 117 -11.60 17.01 44.45
N HIS A 118 -11.97 17.35 43.23
CA HIS A 118 -12.67 16.45 42.32
C HIS A 118 -11.74 15.83 41.27
N TRP A 119 -11.25 14.62 41.54
CA TRP A 119 -10.58 13.76 40.60
C TRP A 119 -11.61 13.27 39.56
N SER A 120 -11.64 13.90 38.40
CA SER A 120 -12.43 13.40 37.27
C SER A 120 -11.67 12.27 36.58
N THR A 121 -12.12 11.05 36.81
CA THR A 121 -11.64 9.81 36.12
C THR A 121 -11.66 9.97 34.59
N PHE A 122 -12.54 10.80 34.08
CA PHE A 122 -12.65 11.12 32.65
C PHE A 122 -11.39 11.81 32.08
N LYS A 123 -10.75 12.70 32.82
CA LYS A 123 -9.49 13.36 32.38
C LYS A 123 -8.31 12.39 32.34
N MET A 124 -8.24 11.39 33.21
CA MET A 124 -7.20 10.35 33.14
C MET A 124 -7.33 9.45 31.90
N LEU A 125 -8.54 9.15 31.47
CA LEU A 125 -8.77 8.33 30.27
C LEU A 125 -8.27 9.01 28.97
N THR A 126 -8.24 10.36 28.93
CA THR A 126 -7.76 11.10 27.75
C THR A 126 -6.24 10.98 27.54
N TYR A 127 -5.46 10.62 28.57
CA TYR A 127 -4.02 10.45 28.45
C TYR A 127 -3.61 9.10 27.82
N ILE A 128 -4.47 8.07 27.85
CA ILE A 128 -4.16 6.75 27.29
C ILE A 128 -3.86 6.84 25.79
N PRO A 129 -4.70 7.45 24.93
CA PRO A 129 -4.38 7.60 23.50
C PRO A 129 -3.14 8.46 23.24
N ILE A 130 -2.85 9.46 24.09
CA ILE A 130 -1.65 10.29 23.97
C ILE A 130 -0.38 9.47 24.24
N ILE A 131 -0.40 8.62 25.26
CA ILE A 131 0.69 7.69 25.59
C ILE A 131 0.92 6.70 24.45
N MET A 132 -0.14 6.10 23.92
CA MET A 132 -0.07 5.17 22.79
C MET A 132 0.50 5.85 21.55
N LEU A 133 0.06 7.08 21.27
CA LEU A 133 0.56 7.87 20.14
C LEU A 133 2.06 8.18 20.30
N ASN A 134 2.51 8.60 21.47
CA ASN A 134 3.92 8.86 21.74
C ASN A 134 4.76 7.60 21.55
N TRP A 135 4.32 6.46 22.08
CA TRP A 135 5.06 5.21 21.98
C TRP A 135 5.21 4.73 20.53
N SER A 136 4.10 4.65 19.80
CA SER A 136 4.09 4.19 18.40
C SER A 136 4.90 5.12 17.49
N THR A 137 4.74 6.44 17.63
CA THR A 137 5.47 7.42 16.81
C THR A 137 6.97 7.43 17.12
N THR A 138 7.39 7.21 18.38
CA THR A 138 8.82 7.08 18.72
C THR A 138 9.47 5.91 17.99
N ILE A 139 8.80 4.76 17.93
CA ILE A 139 9.30 3.57 17.22
C ILE A 139 9.40 3.85 15.72
N ILE A 140 8.36 4.43 15.12
CA ILE A 140 8.32 4.76 13.68
C ILE A 140 9.45 5.74 13.34
N PHE A 141 9.62 6.80 14.11
CA PHE A 141 10.67 7.79 13.88
C PHE A 141 12.07 7.20 14.08
N ALA A 142 12.26 6.35 15.09
CA ALA A 142 13.53 5.68 15.35
C ALA A 142 13.97 4.82 14.15
N TYR A 143 13.05 4.04 13.58
CA TYR A 143 13.31 3.27 12.34
C TYR A 143 13.52 4.18 11.13
N GLY A 144 12.70 5.23 10.97
CA GLY A 144 12.81 6.20 9.88
C GLY A 144 14.14 6.93 9.87
N ILE A 145 14.56 7.49 11.01
CA ILE A 145 15.82 8.22 11.16
C ILE A 145 17.02 7.29 10.91
N ASN A 146 16.97 6.07 11.46
CA ASN A 146 18.02 5.08 11.24
C ASN A 146 18.13 4.72 9.75
N LYS A 147 17.03 4.48 9.06
CA LYS A 147 17.01 4.19 7.62
C LYS A 147 17.48 5.38 6.77
N PHE A 148 17.09 6.61 7.13
CA PHE A 148 17.42 7.83 6.40
C PHE A 148 18.88 8.25 6.56
N MET A 149 19.45 8.13 7.77
CA MET A 149 20.82 8.58 8.05
C MET A 149 21.88 7.52 7.80
N VAL A 150 21.55 6.24 7.96
CA VAL A 150 22.46 5.14 7.66
C VAL A 150 22.50 4.92 6.14
N GLN A 151 23.24 5.77 5.42
CA GLN A 151 23.88 5.28 4.20
C GLN A 151 24.91 4.25 4.64
N LYS A 152 24.54 2.97 4.51
CA LYS A 152 25.43 1.86 4.83
C LYS A 152 26.76 2.00 4.08
N LYS A 153 27.83 2.34 4.80
CA LYS A 153 29.09 1.65 4.55
C LYS A 153 28.78 0.18 4.83
N LEU A 154 28.72 -0.62 3.78
CA LEU A 154 28.57 -2.08 3.87
C LEU A 154 29.78 -2.66 4.60
N SER A 155 29.72 -2.69 5.92
CA SER A 155 30.51 -3.60 6.74
C SER A 155 29.83 -4.98 6.69
N PRO A 156 30.56 -6.08 6.75
CA PRO A 156 29.99 -7.43 6.72
C PRO A 156 29.09 -7.60 7.97
N ILE A 157 27.78 -7.62 7.76
CA ILE A 157 26.83 -7.86 8.83
C ILE A 157 26.69 -9.36 8.98
N ASP A 158 26.88 -9.81 10.19
CA ASP A 158 26.69 -11.16 10.71
C ASP A 158 25.37 -11.79 10.24
N ASP A 159 25.44 -13.01 9.72
CA ASP A 159 24.30 -13.80 9.22
C ASP A 159 23.25 -14.16 10.31
N GLY A 160 23.54 -13.88 11.60
CA GLY A 160 22.62 -14.12 12.70
C GLY A 160 21.48 -13.10 12.87
N MET A 161 21.62 -11.91 12.30
CA MET A 161 20.69 -10.79 12.55
C MET A 161 19.45 -10.79 11.64
N GLN A 162 19.51 -11.44 10.47
CA GLN A 162 18.37 -11.48 9.53
C GLN A 162 17.24 -12.43 9.95
N ASN A 163 17.56 -13.50 10.68
CA ASN A 163 16.54 -14.44 11.17
C ASN A 163 15.77 -13.89 12.38
N VAL A 164 16.41 -13.08 13.22
CA VAL A 164 15.77 -12.46 14.39
C VAL A 164 14.79 -11.37 13.96
N ASP A 165 15.15 -10.55 12.97
CA ASP A 165 14.26 -9.50 12.46
C ASP A 165 13.02 -10.09 11.75
N ALA A 166 13.18 -11.16 10.97
CA ALA A 166 12.06 -11.83 10.30
C ALA A 166 11.09 -12.48 11.29
N GLU A 167 11.60 -13.10 12.37
CA GLU A 167 10.75 -13.69 13.41
C GLU A 167 9.99 -12.64 14.23
N GLN A 168 10.63 -11.50 14.53
CA GLN A 168 9.95 -10.38 15.21
C GLN A 168 8.86 -9.77 14.34
N VAL A 169 9.10 -9.56 13.06
CA VAL A 169 8.11 -9.03 12.12
C VAL A 169 6.95 -10.01 11.94
N LEU A 170 7.22 -11.32 11.94
CA LEU A 170 6.17 -12.35 11.92
C LEU A 170 5.31 -12.33 13.21
N LYS A 171 5.94 -12.13 14.38
CA LYS A 171 5.22 -11.96 15.66
C LYS A 171 4.34 -10.71 15.64
N THR A 172 4.81 -9.63 15.04
CA THR A 172 4.04 -8.38 14.87
C THR A 172 2.84 -8.60 13.94
N ALA A 173 3.00 -9.32 12.83
CA ALA A 173 1.91 -9.69 11.94
C ALA A 173 0.83 -10.52 12.66
N LYS A 174 1.24 -11.51 13.47
CA LYS A 174 0.33 -12.31 14.30
C LYS A 174 -0.40 -11.46 15.34
N ALA A 175 0.25 -10.42 15.88
CA ALA A 175 -0.37 -9.48 16.81
C ALA A 175 -1.46 -8.65 16.11
N PHE A 176 -1.22 -8.15 14.90
CA PHE A 176 -2.25 -7.45 14.10
C PHE A 176 -3.45 -8.35 13.81
N LYS A 177 -3.22 -9.62 13.45
CA LYS A 177 -4.29 -10.59 13.25
C LYS A 177 -5.09 -10.84 14.55
N GLY A 178 -4.39 -10.89 15.70
CA GLY A 178 -5.03 -11.00 17.01
C GLY A 178 -5.89 -9.79 17.37
N ILE A 179 -5.43 -8.57 17.01
CA ILE A 179 -6.21 -7.33 17.19
C ILE A 179 -7.45 -7.36 16.30
N ALA A 180 -7.31 -7.71 15.03
CA ALA A 180 -8.40 -7.81 14.07
C ALA A 180 -9.50 -8.77 14.55
N SER A 181 -9.12 -9.98 15.00
CA SER A 181 -10.09 -10.97 15.50
C SER A 181 -10.81 -10.52 16.77
N LYS A 182 -10.11 -9.81 17.67
CA LYS A 182 -10.75 -9.24 18.87
C LYS A 182 -11.69 -8.08 18.54
N MET A 183 -11.35 -7.25 17.57
CA MET A 183 -12.24 -6.18 17.10
C MET A 183 -13.52 -6.75 16.48
N GLN A 184 -13.43 -7.82 15.71
CA GLN A 184 -14.60 -8.52 15.15
C GLN A 184 -15.45 -9.18 16.24
N TYR A 185 -14.81 -9.82 17.23
CA TYR A 185 -15.53 -10.44 18.36
C TYR A 185 -16.31 -9.41 19.19
N ILE A 186 -15.71 -8.28 19.52
CA ILE A 186 -16.37 -7.20 20.26
C ILE A 186 -17.58 -6.66 19.47
N ASN A 187 -17.48 -6.57 18.14
CA ASN A 187 -18.60 -6.13 17.31
C ASN A 187 -19.78 -7.11 17.31
N SER A 188 -19.51 -8.42 17.26
CA SER A 188 -20.59 -9.44 17.29
C SER A 188 -21.34 -9.44 18.63
N GLU A 189 -20.62 -9.38 19.74
CA GLU A 189 -21.22 -9.37 21.08
C GLU A 189 -22.01 -8.07 21.37
N TYR A 190 -21.50 -6.92 20.89
CA TYR A 190 -22.16 -5.62 21.07
C TYR A 190 -23.42 -5.47 20.19
N ASN A 191 -23.41 -6.03 18.98
CA ASN A 191 -24.53 -5.91 18.05
C ASN A 191 -25.77 -6.69 18.52
N GLU A 192 -25.61 -7.90 19.07
CA GLU A 192 -26.70 -8.70 19.60
C GLU A 192 -27.30 -8.08 20.89
N ASN A 193 -26.46 -7.63 21.81
CA ASN A 193 -26.92 -7.07 23.08
C ASN A 193 -27.57 -5.69 22.91
N PHE A 194 -27.04 -4.84 22.04
CA PHE A 194 -27.56 -3.49 21.81
C PHE A 194 -28.89 -3.49 21.05
N GLN A 195 -29.08 -4.38 20.07
CA GLN A 195 -30.36 -4.51 19.38
C GLN A 195 -31.47 -4.99 20.32
N ASN A 196 -31.20 -5.95 21.16
CA ASN A 196 -32.18 -6.50 22.07
C ASN A 196 -32.55 -5.52 23.21
N GLU A 197 -31.56 -4.87 23.83
CA GLU A 197 -31.80 -3.92 24.93
C GLU A 197 -32.44 -2.61 24.43
N TYR A 198 -32.10 -2.14 23.22
CA TYR A 198 -32.66 -0.93 22.63
C TYR A 198 -34.08 -1.11 22.14
N LEU A 199 -34.43 -2.27 21.57
CA LEU A 199 -35.79 -2.60 21.14
C LEU A 199 -36.71 -2.83 22.31
N GLU A 200 -36.30 -3.60 23.36
CA GLU A 200 -37.12 -3.85 24.52
C GLU A 200 -37.40 -2.60 25.35
N LYS A 201 -36.42 -1.72 25.52
CA LYS A 201 -36.56 -0.52 26.35
C LYS A 201 -37.45 0.53 25.71
N HIS A 202 -37.42 0.69 24.37
CA HIS A 202 -38.20 1.70 23.67
C HIS A 202 -39.60 1.27 23.26
N ILE A 203 -39.87 -0.04 23.11
CA ILE A 203 -41.22 -0.56 22.89
C ILE A 203 -42.07 -0.44 24.18
N ASN A 204 -41.44 -0.60 25.36
CA ASN A 204 -42.13 -0.51 26.63
C ASN A 204 -42.33 0.93 27.13
N GLU A 205 -41.53 1.91 26.73
CA GLU A 205 -41.68 3.32 27.10
C GLU A 205 -42.68 4.08 26.22
N CYS A 206 -42.95 3.63 25.01
CA CYS A 206 -43.92 4.27 24.07
C CYS A 206 -45.40 4.07 24.43
N VAL A 207 -45.74 3.38 25.49
CA VAL A 207 -47.15 3.07 25.89
C VAL A 207 -47.77 4.12 26.83
N CYS A 208 -47.01 5.10 27.32
CA CYS A 208 -47.50 6.13 28.26
C CYS A 208 -47.64 7.51 27.63
N SER A 209 -48.79 7.78 27.13
CA SER A 209 -49.58 9.03 27.01
C SER A 209 -48.92 10.41 27.07
N GLY A 210 -49.04 11.18 26.01
CA GLY A 210 -49.53 12.56 26.12
C GLY A 210 -48.58 13.72 25.86
N CYS A 211 -47.38 13.56 25.27
CA CYS A 211 -46.49 14.71 24.95
C CYS A 211 -45.88 14.64 23.56
N ALA A 212 -46.59 15.05 22.55
CA ALA A 212 -46.22 14.92 21.12
C ALA A 212 -44.90 15.62 20.73
N ASN A 213 -44.47 16.70 21.38
CA ASN A 213 -43.27 17.44 21.01
C ASN A 213 -41.98 16.92 21.66
N SER A 214 -42.06 16.31 22.82
CA SER A 214 -40.90 15.69 23.47
C SER A 214 -40.55 14.31 22.88
N GLU A 215 -41.56 13.60 22.41
CA GLU A 215 -41.38 12.27 21.76
C GLU A 215 -40.67 12.42 20.41
N ILE A 216 -40.96 13.43 19.60
CA ILE A 216 -40.29 13.66 18.32
C ILE A 216 -38.79 13.95 18.54
N GLN A 217 -38.44 14.80 19.51
CA GLN A 217 -37.05 15.10 19.82
C GLN A 217 -36.31 13.87 20.40
N TYR A 218 -36.99 13.03 21.15
CA TYR A 218 -36.40 11.80 21.70
C TYR A 218 -36.16 10.76 20.61
N MET A 219 -37.11 10.57 19.72
CA MET A 219 -36.97 9.69 18.54
C MET A 219 -35.85 10.16 17.60
N GLU A 220 -35.72 11.45 17.39
CA GLU A 220 -34.68 12.02 16.52
C GLU A 220 -33.27 11.85 17.15
N ARG A 221 -33.14 12.04 18.45
CA ARG A 221 -31.90 11.73 19.17
C ARG A 221 -31.57 10.24 19.18
N ALA A 222 -32.55 9.39 19.35
CA ALA A 222 -32.39 7.94 19.30
C ALA A 222 -31.94 7.47 17.92
N ARG A 223 -32.55 8.03 16.86
CA ARG A 223 -32.16 7.78 15.46
C ARG A 223 -30.73 8.24 15.17
N LEU A 224 -30.35 9.42 15.64
CA LEU A 224 -28.99 9.94 15.49
C LEU A 224 -27.96 9.09 16.24
N ASN A 225 -28.29 8.65 17.47
CA ASN A 225 -27.43 7.77 18.24
C ASN A 225 -27.26 6.39 17.57
N TYR A 226 -28.34 5.83 17.00
CA TYR A 226 -28.28 4.59 16.23
C TYR A 226 -27.43 4.73 14.98
N LEU A 227 -27.58 5.81 14.23
CA LEU A 227 -26.76 6.11 13.05
C LEU A 227 -25.28 6.27 13.42
N TRP A 228 -25.00 6.95 14.53
CA TRP A 228 -23.63 7.10 15.06
C TRP A 228 -23.02 5.76 15.45
N PHE A 229 -23.79 4.92 16.12
CA PHE A 229 -23.36 3.60 16.55
C PHE A 229 -23.16 2.67 15.36
N SER A 230 -24.09 2.60 14.42
CA SER A 230 -23.95 1.83 13.17
C SER A 230 -22.69 2.21 12.43
N LYS A 231 -22.44 3.51 12.28
CA LYS A 231 -21.24 4.02 11.62
C LYS A 231 -19.95 3.67 12.38
N MET A 232 -19.98 3.66 13.69
CA MET A 232 -18.82 3.26 14.52
C MET A 232 -18.52 1.75 14.38
N VAL A 233 -19.55 0.91 14.27
CA VAL A 233 -19.41 -0.54 14.03
C VAL A 233 -18.80 -0.77 12.63
N GLU A 234 -19.33 -0.14 11.59
CA GLU A 234 -18.81 -0.23 10.22
C GLU A 234 -17.33 0.20 10.14
N THR A 235 -16.98 1.30 10.82
CA THR A 235 -15.58 1.78 10.85
C THR A 235 -14.65 0.78 11.55
N ARG A 236 -15.11 0.11 12.62
CA ARG A 236 -14.33 -0.92 13.30
C ARG A 236 -14.15 -2.17 12.45
N GLU A 237 -15.17 -2.59 11.72
CA GLU A 237 -15.08 -3.72 10.79
C GLU A 237 -14.09 -3.43 9.66
N ALA A 238 -14.15 -2.23 9.08
CA ALA A 238 -13.19 -1.80 8.08
C ALA A 238 -11.76 -1.80 8.62
N MET A 239 -11.52 -1.29 9.83
CA MET A 239 -10.22 -1.32 10.49
C MET A 239 -9.74 -2.75 10.77
N ALA A 240 -10.61 -3.64 11.25
CA ALA A 240 -10.28 -5.04 11.50
C ALA A 240 -9.88 -5.75 10.19
N SER A 241 -10.58 -5.48 9.10
CA SER A 241 -10.24 -5.99 7.76
C SER A 241 -8.87 -5.49 7.32
N GLN A 242 -8.56 -4.20 7.48
CA GLN A 242 -7.25 -3.61 7.16
C GLN A 242 -6.11 -4.26 7.95
N PHE A 243 -6.26 -4.44 9.27
CA PHE A 243 -5.24 -5.11 10.09
C PHE A 243 -5.01 -6.57 9.68
N ASN A 244 -6.07 -7.28 9.30
CA ASN A 244 -5.97 -8.64 8.82
C ASN A 244 -5.22 -8.73 7.48
N GLU A 245 -5.50 -7.81 6.55
CA GLU A 245 -4.79 -7.75 5.26
C GLU A 245 -3.34 -7.34 5.44
N VAL A 246 -3.02 -6.35 6.28
CA VAL A 246 -1.64 -6.00 6.64
C VAL A 246 -0.88 -7.19 7.22
N SER A 247 -1.52 -7.97 8.09
CA SER A 247 -0.93 -9.21 8.64
C SER A 247 -0.60 -10.22 7.54
N LYS A 248 -1.53 -10.46 6.60
CA LYS A 248 -1.31 -11.39 5.47
C LYS A 248 -0.18 -10.90 4.54
N ILE A 249 -0.11 -9.60 4.29
CA ILE A 249 0.96 -8.98 3.50
C ILE A 249 2.31 -9.25 4.16
N VAL A 250 2.44 -8.95 5.44
CA VAL A 250 3.68 -9.13 6.19
C VAL A 250 4.09 -10.61 6.25
N GLU A 251 3.15 -11.52 6.49
CA GLU A 251 3.40 -12.97 6.46
C GLU A 251 3.89 -13.43 5.09
N LYS A 252 3.31 -12.93 4.01
CA LYS A 252 3.70 -13.28 2.64
C LYS A 252 5.11 -12.82 2.29
N PHE A 253 5.51 -11.61 2.71
CA PHE A 253 6.85 -11.10 2.49
C PHE A 253 7.93 -11.85 3.28
N LEU A 254 7.58 -12.47 4.39
CA LEU A 254 8.53 -13.19 5.25
C LEU A 254 8.65 -14.69 4.91
N ARG A 255 7.63 -15.30 4.30
CA ARG A 255 7.67 -16.73 3.94
C ARG A 255 8.88 -17.14 3.08
N PRO A 256 9.31 -16.36 2.07
CA PRO A 256 10.49 -16.70 1.27
C PRO A 256 11.80 -16.67 2.04
N ALA A 257 11.86 -15.91 3.14
CA ALA A 257 13.05 -15.81 3.98
C ALA A 257 13.26 -17.05 4.88
N ILE A 258 12.22 -17.88 5.07
CA ILE A 258 12.22 -19.00 6.02
C ILE A 258 12.36 -20.36 5.32
N SER A 259 12.05 -20.48 4.01
CA SER A 259 12.14 -21.76 3.29
C SER A 259 13.42 -21.83 2.44
N GLU A 260 14.54 -22.21 3.02
CA GLU A 260 15.76 -22.59 2.29
C GLU A 260 15.61 -24.04 1.76
N ASN A 261 15.57 -24.19 0.43
CA ASN A 261 15.53 -25.48 -0.24
C ASN A 261 16.95 -25.98 -0.55
N LEU A 262 17.32 -27.18 -0.11
CA LEU A 262 18.60 -27.87 -0.37
C LEU A 262 19.06 -27.92 -1.84
N LEU A 263 18.13 -27.81 -2.80
CA LEU A 263 18.45 -27.75 -4.24
C LEU A 263 19.04 -26.38 -4.64
N THR A 264 18.64 -25.32 -3.97
CA THR A 264 19.11 -23.95 -4.23
C THR A 264 20.54 -23.75 -3.78
N ASP A 265 20.97 -24.37 -2.68
CA ASP A 265 22.33 -24.28 -2.16
C ASP A 265 23.34 -24.93 -3.12
N ARG A 266 23.02 -26.09 -3.69
CA ARG A 266 23.86 -26.75 -4.71
C ARG A 266 24.03 -25.90 -5.99
N MET A 267 22.97 -25.19 -6.40
CA MET A 267 23.05 -24.26 -7.53
C MET A 267 23.90 -23.04 -7.19
N ALA A 268 23.74 -22.46 -6.01
CA ALA A 268 24.54 -21.34 -5.53
C ALA A 268 26.04 -21.66 -5.48
N GLU A 269 26.42 -22.84 -4.97
CA GLU A 269 27.81 -23.31 -4.97
C GLU A 269 28.38 -23.48 -6.39
N LYS A 270 27.59 -24.05 -7.32
CA LYS A 270 28.00 -24.20 -8.72
C LYS A 270 28.22 -22.84 -9.39
N ILE A 271 27.32 -21.87 -9.17
CA ILE A 271 27.45 -20.49 -9.67
C ILE A 271 28.72 -19.85 -9.10
N GLN A 272 28.94 -19.95 -7.78
CA GLN A 272 30.12 -19.38 -7.13
C GLN A 272 31.43 -19.95 -7.68
N ARG A 273 31.50 -21.26 -7.95
CA ARG A 273 32.68 -21.92 -8.52
C ARG A 273 32.94 -21.40 -9.94
N LYS A 274 31.95 -21.38 -10.84
CA LYS A 274 32.10 -20.88 -12.21
C LYS A 274 32.45 -19.39 -12.25
N PHE A 275 31.94 -18.58 -11.33
CA PHE A 275 32.29 -17.17 -11.21
C PHE A 275 33.76 -16.97 -10.85
N ARG A 276 34.32 -17.78 -9.92
CA ARG A 276 35.73 -17.71 -9.54
C ARG A 276 36.66 -18.02 -10.73
N GLU A 277 36.29 -18.94 -11.61
CA GLU A 277 37.04 -19.27 -12.83
C GLU A 277 37.17 -18.04 -13.76
N LYS A 278 36.16 -17.17 -13.79
CA LYS A 278 36.14 -15.92 -14.57
C LYS A 278 36.63 -14.70 -13.78
N LYS A 279 37.24 -14.89 -12.60
CA LYS A 279 37.75 -13.83 -11.70
C LYS A 279 36.64 -12.89 -11.22
N ILE A 280 35.41 -13.41 -11.05
CA ILE A 280 34.26 -12.77 -10.42
C ILE A 280 34.15 -13.32 -9.01
N TYR A 281 34.04 -12.43 -8.04
CA TYR A 281 33.83 -12.81 -6.63
C TYR A 281 32.38 -12.49 -6.27
N ALA A 282 31.59 -13.52 -5.99
CA ALA A 282 30.21 -13.40 -5.56
C ALA A 282 30.04 -13.85 -4.10
N LYS A 283 29.11 -13.23 -3.40
CA LYS A 283 28.69 -13.57 -2.04
C LYS A 283 27.18 -13.45 -1.91
N LYS A 284 26.60 -14.14 -0.92
CA LYS A 284 25.15 -14.16 -0.64
C LYS A 284 24.36 -14.51 -1.89
N ILE A 285 24.74 -15.57 -2.58
CA ILE A 285 23.99 -16.07 -3.74
C ILE A 285 22.75 -16.76 -3.20
N ARG A 286 21.58 -16.23 -3.55
CA ARG A 286 20.27 -16.82 -3.27
C ARG A 286 19.64 -17.22 -4.58
N VAL A 287 19.24 -18.47 -4.70
CA VAL A 287 18.45 -18.97 -5.81
C VAL A 287 17.08 -19.30 -5.25
N VAL A 288 16.06 -18.57 -5.63
CA VAL A 288 14.70 -18.73 -5.12
C VAL A 288 13.82 -19.23 -6.25
N LYS A 289 13.01 -20.26 -5.95
CA LYS A 289 11.93 -20.71 -6.81
C LYS A 289 10.65 -20.11 -6.25
N ASN A 290 9.94 -19.29 -7.03
CA ASN A 290 8.67 -18.74 -6.59
C ASN A 290 7.54 -19.80 -6.62
N GLU A 291 6.36 -19.44 -6.12
CA GLU A 291 5.17 -20.33 -6.07
C GLU A 291 4.75 -20.86 -7.46
N LYS A 292 5.11 -20.17 -8.53
CA LYS A 292 4.87 -20.57 -9.93
C LYS A 292 6.07 -21.26 -10.58
N GLU A 293 7.04 -21.72 -9.80
CA GLU A 293 8.26 -22.41 -10.24
C GLU A 293 9.25 -21.58 -11.09
N TYR A 294 9.09 -20.26 -11.19
CA TYR A 294 10.07 -19.39 -11.86
C TYR A 294 11.26 -19.16 -10.96
N ILE A 295 12.43 -19.02 -11.59
CA ILE A 295 13.70 -18.92 -10.87
C ILE A 295 14.15 -17.48 -10.81
N GLU A 296 14.47 -17.05 -9.60
CA GLU A 296 15.09 -15.76 -9.30
C GLU A 296 16.45 -16.01 -8.66
N VAL A 297 17.47 -15.24 -9.08
CA VAL A 297 18.83 -15.34 -8.54
C VAL A 297 19.30 -13.97 -8.07
N GLU A 298 19.48 -13.82 -6.76
CA GLU A 298 20.03 -12.61 -6.16
C GLU A 298 21.43 -12.88 -5.62
N PHE A 299 22.35 -11.94 -5.84
CA PHE A 299 23.71 -12.03 -5.30
C PHE A 299 24.41 -10.68 -5.29
N TYR A 300 25.51 -10.62 -4.55
CA TYR A 300 26.45 -9.51 -4.61
C TYR A 300 27.71 -9.96 -5.34
N ALA A 301 28.17 -9.20 -6.34
CA ALA A 301 29.36 -9.54 -7.09
C ALA A 301 30.29 -8.34 -7.32
N LYS A 302 31.60 -8.65 -7.45
CA LYS A 302 32.63 -7.72 -7.87
C LYS A 302 33.62 -8.43 -8.80
N LYS A 303 34.28 -7.68 -9.70
CA LYS A 303 35.36 -8.22 -10.51
C LYS A 303 36.74 -7.93 -9.90
N LYS A 304 37.73 -8.78 -10.21
CA LYS A 304 39.12 -8.49 -9.90
C LYS A 304 39.64 -7.35 -10.82
N LYS A 305 40.47 -6.44 -10.28
CA LYS A 305 41.17 -5.42 -11.07
C LYS A 305 41.84 -6.08 -12.29
N ARG A 306 41.58 -5.61 -13.52
CA ARG A 306 42.02 -6.18 -14.81
C ARG A 306 41.28 -7.45 -15.30
N ALA A 307 40.19 -7.89 -14.69
CA ALA A 307 39.38 -8.97 -15.25
C ALA A 307 38.49 -8.45 -16.40
N LYS A 308 38.46 -9.18 -17.53
CA LYS A 308 37.58 -8.90 -18.68
C LYS A 308 36.16 -9.46 -18.49
N ALA A 309 35.70 -9.57 -17.25
CA ALA A 309 34.39 -10.10 -16.91
C ALA A 309 33.29 -9.06 -17.18
N THR A 310 32.24 -9.46 -17.88
CA THR A 310 31.07 -8.63 -18.23
C THR A 310 29.82 -9.14 -17.55
N VAL A 311 28.81 -8.29 -17.46
CA VAL A 311 27.48 -8.64 -16.94
C VAL A 311 26.86 -9.77 -17.77
N ARG A 312 27.01 -9.75 -19.08
CA ARG A 312 26.54 -10.81 -19.98
C ARG A 312 27.15 -12.19 -19.63
N MET A 313 28.45 -12.23 -19.35
CA MET A 313 29.10 -13.49 -18.93
C MET A 313 28.52 -14.02 -17.61
N MET A 314 28.15 -13.16 -16.67
CA MET A 314 27.46 -13.60 -15.44
C MET A 314 26.09 -14.20 -15.75
N THR A 315 25.31 -13.52 -16.60
CA THR A 315 23.98 -14.00 -17.02
C THR A 315 24.09 -15.35 -17.73
N ASP A 316 25.05 -15.53 -18.63
CA ASP A 316 25.26 -16.80 -19.36
C ASP A 316 25.66 -17.95 -18.41
N ILE A 317 26.54 -17.67 -17.44
CA ILE A 317 26.94 -18.67 -16.43
C ILE A 317 25.75 -19.10 -15.58
N ILE A 318 24.94 -18.16 -15.13
CA ILE A 318 23.75 -18.45 -14.31
C ILE A 318 22.74 -19.23 -15.15
N SER A 319 22.47 -18.81 -16.38
CA SER A 319 21.56 -19.50 -17.30
C SER A 319 21.99 -20.98 -17.53
N GLN A 320 23.29 -21.22 -17.70
CA GLN A 320 23.82 -22.58 -17.84
C GLN A 320 23.68 -23.44 -16.56
N VAL A 321 23.83 -22.85 -15.37
CA VAL A 321 23.72 -23.59 -14.10
C VAL A 321 22.26 -23.88 -13.76
N VAL A 322 21.40 -22.90 -14.03
CA VAL A 322 19.94 -22.97 -13.76
C VAL A 322 19.22 -23.81 -14.81
N GLY A 323 19.78 -23.90 -16.04
CA GLY A 323 19.15 -24.61 -17.15
C GLY A 323 18.01 -23.84 -17.84
N LYS A 324 17.87 -22.54 -17.56
CA LYS A 324 16.85 -21.65 -18.13
C LYS A 324 17.50 -20.35 -18.57
N LYS A 325 16.95 -19.71 -19.59
CA LYS A 325 17.40 -18.37 -19.99
C LYS A 325 17.08 -17.37 -18.88
N MET A 326 18.08 -16.60 -18.44
CA MET A 326 17.94 -15.60 -17.41
C MET A 326 18.14 -14.21 -17.98
N ARG A 327 17.44 -13.21 -17.43
CA ARG A 327 17.61 -11.79 -17.73
C ARG A 327 17.97 -11.00 -16.47
N MET A 328 18.77 -9.95 -16.63
CA MET A 328 19.07 -9.02 -15.55
C MET A 328 17.90 -8.05 -15.35
N VAL A 329 17.50 -7.82 -14.11
CA VAL A 329 16.41 -6.88 -13.76
C VAL A 329 16.96 -5.46 -13.66
N ASN A 330 18.07 -5.26 -12.93
CA ASN A 330 18.65 -3.94 -12.69
C ASN A 330 19.89 -3.73 -13.54
N LEU A 331 19.77 -2.88 -14.57
CA LEU A 331 20.88 -2.44 -15.43
C LEU A 331 21.67 -1.24 -14.85
N GLU A 332 21.64 -1.00 -13.54
CA GLU A 332 22.43 0.07 -12.92
C GLU A 332 23.94 -0.03 -13.22
N TYR A 333 24.40 -1.21 -13.61
CA TYR A 333 25.79 -1.46 -13.92
C TYR A 333 25.96 -1.98 -15.35
N GLY A 334 26.37 -1.13 -16.28
CA GLY A 334 26.81 -1.59 -17.61
C GLY A 334 28.01 -2.54 -17.55
N ASN A 335 28.80 -2.53 -16.46
CA ASN A 335 29.94 -3.39 -16.16
C ASN A 335 29.94 -3.84 -14.70
N ILE A 336 30.53 -5.00 -14.43
CA ILE A 336 30.71 -5.47 -13.05
C ILE A 336 31.61 -4.50 -12.29
N PRO A 337 31.16 -3.96 -11.14
CA PRO A 337 31.94 -2.99 -10.36
C PRO A 337 33.17 -3.63 -9.69
N LEU A 338 34.13 -2.80 -9.25
CA LEU A 338 35.29 -3.23 -8.47
C LEU A 338 34.93 -3.46 -6.99
N GLU A 339 33.86 -2.85 -6.51
CA GLU A 339 33.25 -3.09 -5.21
C GLU A 339 32.03 -3.99 -5.37
N TYR A 340 31.54 -4.58 -4.26
CA TYR A 340 30.37 -5.46 -4.33
C TYR A 340 29.10 -4.69 -4.71
N GLY A 341 28.55 -4.95 -5.90
CA GLY A 341 27.25 -4.48 -6.37
C GLY A 341 26.17 -5.57 -6.19
N LYS A 342 24.92 -5.19 -5.96
CA LYS A 342 23.77 -6.11 -5.92
C LYS A 342 23.31 -6.40 -7.34
N PHE A 343 23.11 -7.68 -7.65
CA PHE A 343 22.58 -8.16 -8.93
C PHE A 343 21.37 -9.04 -8.68
N GLN A 344 20.39 -8.90 -9.56
CA GLN A 344 19.15 -9.70 -9.55
C GLN A 344 18.85 -10.15 -10.97
N LEU A 345 18.71 -11.47 -11.13
CA LEU A 345 18.33 -12.08 -12.39
C LEU A 345 17.00 -12.81 -12.22
N LEU A 346 16.15 -12.65 -13.22
CA LEU A 346 14.90 -13.40 -13.36
C LEU A 346 14.97 -14.29 -14.59
N GLU A 347 14.19 -15.35 -14.60
CA GLU A 347 13.96 -16.15 -15.79
C GLU A 347 13.43 -15.27 -16.93
N GLU A 348 13.86 -15.51 -18.15
CA GLU A 348 13.41 -14.73 -19.31
C GLU A 348 11.96 -15.09 -19.66
N VAL A 349 11.15 -14.08 -19.93
CA VAL A 349 9.74 -14.23 -20.26
C VAL A 349 9.56 -14.75 -21.69
N ASN A 350 8.52 -15.57 -21.93
CA ASN A 350 8.21 -16.16 -23.23
C ASN A 350 7.41 -15.24 -24.15
N PHE A 351 6.75 -14.23 -23.57
CA PHE A 351 5.88 -13.30 -24.29
C PHE A 351 6.29 -11.85 -24.03
N HIS A 352 5.90 -10.97 -24.93
CA HIS A 352 5.93 -9.52 -24.73
C HIS A 352 4.57 -8.94 -25.11
N THR A 353 4.26 -7.77 -24.60
CA THR A 353 3.00 -7.07 -24.82
C THR A 353 3.24 -5.67 -25.37
N LEU A 354 2.34 -5.22 -26.22
CA LEU A 354 2.23 -3.83 -26.65
C LEU A 354 0.82 -3.33 -26.34
N GLN A 355 0.71 -2.05 -26.05
CA GLN A 355 -0.55 -1.42 -25.70
C GLN A 355 -0.96 -0.32 -26.66
N GLY A 356 -2.27 -0.06 -26.70
CA GLY A 356 -2.87 1.12 -27.29
C GLY A 356 -4.08 1.51 -26.48
N SER A 357 -4.35 2.81 -26.41
CA SER A 357 -5.51 3.34 -25.71
C SER A 357 -6.15 4.48 -26.51
N ALA A 358 -7.44 4.64 -26.37
CA ALA A 358 -8.22 5.79 -26.83
C ALA A 358 -9.17 6.20 -25.72
N LYS A 359 -9.34 7.51 -25.52
CA LYS A 359 -10.20 8.10 -24.50
C LYS A 359 -10.90 9.32 -25.06
N THR A 360 -12.17 9.48 -24.74
CA THR A 360 -12.95 10.66 -25.10
C THR A 360 -13.87 11.06 -23.95
N VAL A 361 -14.20 12.34 -23.88
CA VAL A 361 -14.96 12.93 -22.77
C VAL A 361 -16.42 13.08 -23.18
N LYS A 362 -17.33 12.88 -22.25
CA LYS A 362 -18.77 13.14 -22.37
C LYS A 362 -19.03 14.55 -22.86
N ARG A 363 -20.05 14.72 -23.69
CA ARG A 363 -20.47 16.04 -24.17
C ARG A 363 -20.75 17.00 -23.01
N ASN A 364 -20.23 18.22 -23.12
CA ASN A 364 -20.33 19.32 -22.15
C ASN A 364 -19.48 19.14 -20.87
N GLU A 365 -18.69 18.08 -20.74
CA GLU A 365 -17.68 17.92 -19.69
C GLU A 365 -16.29 18.30 -20.21
N GLN A 366 -15.40 18.72 -19.30
CA GLN A 366 -14.02 19.06 -19.66
C GLN A 366 -13.05 17.92 -19.36
N VAL A 367 -13.42 17.04 -18.43
CA VAL A 367 -12.58 15.95 -17.92
C VAL A 367 -13.43 14.70 -17.84
N SER A 368 -12.89 13.57 -18.27
CA SER A 368 -13.53 12.26 -18.21
C SER A 368 -13.42 11.65 -16.82
N GLY A 369 -14.51 11.07 -16.31
CA GLY A 369 -14.56 10.28 -15.08
C GLY A 369 -13.79 8.96 -15.14
N ASP A 370 -13.59 8.40 -16.35
CA ASP A 370 -12.78 7.20 -16.54
C ASP A 370 -11.31 7.47 -16.32
N ASN A 371 -10.58 6.53 -15.72
CA ASN A 371 -9.13 6.47 -15.73
C ASN A 371 -8.64 5.05 -16.01
N PHE A 372 -7.44 4.92 -16.56
CA PHE A 372 -6.85 3.63 -16.89
C PHE A 372 -5.36 3.61 -16.63
N THR A 373 -4.80 2.42 -16.46
CA THR A 373 -3.37 2.19 -16.34
C THR A 373 -2.90 0.96 -17.08
N TYR A 374 -1.62 0.96 -17.41
CA TYR A 374 -0.88 -0.15 -17.97
C TYR A 374 0.53 -0.18 -17.40
N LEU A 375 0.91 -1.27 -16.75
CA LEU A 375 2.21 -1.45 -16.12
C LEU A 375 2.87 -2.75 -16.59
N VAL A 376 4.16 -2.66 -16.89
CA VAL A 376 5.02 -3.85 -17.05
C VAL A 376 5.78 -4.04 -15.75
N LEU A 377 5.42 -5.07 -15.00
CA LEU A 377 6.00 -5.37 -13.71
C LEU A 377 7.31 -6.16 -13.84
N ASP A 378 8.25 -5.90 -12.96
CA ASP A 378 9.60 -6.51 -13.00
C ASP A 378 9.60 -8.04 -12.99
N LYS A 379 8.59 -8.66 -12.38
CA LYS A 379 8.46 -10.12 -12.25
C LYS A 379 7.88 -10.82 -13.49
N GLY A 380 7.90 -10.18 -14.65
CA GLY A 380 7.41 -10.78 -15.90
C GLY A 380 5.89 -10.88 -15.97
N GLN A 381 5.20 -9.88 -15.46
CA GLN A 381 3.76 -9.71 -15.55
C GLN A 381 3.43 -8.37 -16.19
N THR A 382 2.31 -8.32 -16.88
CA THR A 382 1.74 -7.07 -17.39
C THR A 382 0.39 -6.86 -16.72
N PHE A 383 0.22 -5.71 -16.12
CA PHE A 383 -1.02 -5.26 -15.48
C PHE A 383 -1.70 -4.21 -16.34
N MET A 384 -3.02 -4.26 -16.43
CA MET A 384 -3.86 -3.29 -17.10
C MET A 384 -5.15 -3.13 -16.32
N SER A 385 -5.68 -1.91 -16.25
CA SER A 385 -6.94 -1.63 -15.56
C SER A 385 -7.65 -0.44 -16.16
N ILE A 386 -9.00 -0.49 -16.17
CA ILE A 386 -9.88 0.66 -16.36
C ILE A 386 -10.69 0.82 -15.08
N CYS A 387 -10.81 2.05 -14.61
CA CYS A 387 -11.67 2.46 -13.50
C CYS A 387 -12.61 3.55 -14.00
N ASP A 388 -13.90 3.34 -13.84
CA ASP A 388 -14.93 4.35 -14.11
C ASP A 388 -15.50 4.83 -12.78
N GLY A 389 -15.35 6.13 -12.52
CA GLY A 389 -15.84 6.80 -11.32
C GLY A 389 -17.33 7.11 -11.44
N MET A 390 -18.10 6.81 -10.39
CA MET A 390 -19.53 7.12 -10.37
C MET A 390 -19.80 8.60 -10.57
N GLY A 391 -20.63 8.95 -11.54
CA GLY A 391 -20.94 10.33 -11.93
C GLY A 391 -20.20 10.78 -13.19
N SER A 392 -19.95 12.06 -13.32
CA SER A 392 -19.22 12.63 -14.47
C SER A 392 -18.34 13.81 -14.05
N GLY A 393 -17.40 14.19 -14.91
CA GLY A 393 -16.56 15.36 -14.73
C GLY A 393 -15.46 15.23 -13.69
N SER A 394 -15.08 16.35 -13.07
CA SER A 394 -13.88 16.44 -12.24
C SER A 394 -13.91 15.57 -10.97
N VAL A 395 -15.07 15.39 -10.37
CA VAL A 395 -15.20 14.59 -9.13
C VAL A 395 -15.01 13.10 -9.43
N ALA A 396 -15.68 12.58 -10.46
CA ALA A 396 -15.51 11.20 -10.89
C ALA A 396 -14.05 10.92 -11.30
N ASN A 397 -13.42 11.87 -12.02
CA ASN A 397 -12.01 11.81 -12.40
C ASN A 397 -11.06 11.75 -11.20
N GLU A 398 -11.30 12.54 -10.15
CA GLU A 398 -10.47 12.54 -8.95
C GLU A 398 -10.49 11.17 -8.26
N TYR A 399 -11.68 10.56 -8.10
CA TYR A 399 -11.80 9.26 -7.43
C TYR A 399 -11.24 8.11 -8.25
N SER A 400 -11.59 8.01 -9.51
CA SER A 400 -11.02 6.98 -10.39
C SER A 400 -9.50 7.13 -10.53
N GLY A 401 -8.99 8.37 -10.53
CA GLY A 401 -7.56 8.67 -10.51
C GLY A 401 -6.86 8.17 -9.24
N ILE A 402 -7.42 8.46 -8.06
CA ILE A 402 -6.88 7.96 -6.78
C ILE A 402 -6.83 6.41 -6.77
N ILE A 403 -7.86 5.76 -7.30
CA ILE A 403 -7.91 4.29 -7.36
C ILE A 403 -6.81 3.76 -8.28
N ILE A 404 -6.64 4.35 -9.47
CA ILE A 404 -5.57 3.97 -10.40
C ILE A 404 -4.20 4.16 -9.75
N ASP A 405 -3.94 5.30 -9.09
CA ASP A 405 -2.68 5.56 -8.40
C ASP A 405 -2.40 4.52 -7.29
N LEU A 406 -3.42 4.13 -6.52
CA LEU A 406 -3.30 3.09 -5.50
C LEU A 406 -3.07 1.70 -6.13
N LEU A 407 -3.76 1.38 -7.21
CA LEU A 407 -3.55 0.14 -7.96
C LEU A 407 -2.09 0.06 -8.45
N GLU A 408 -1.56 1.11 -9.06
CA GLU A 408 -0.18 1.17 -9.53
C GLU A 408 0.82 0.94 -8.40
N GLN A 409 0.70 1.69 -7.30
CA GLN A 409 1.62 1.59 -6.17
C GLN A 409 1.59 0.20 -5.51
N PHE A 410 0.41 -0.37 -5.34
CA PHE A 410 0.26 -1.68 -4.73
C PHE A 410 0.70 -2.81 -5.65
N MET A 411 0.44 -2.72 -6.95
CA MET A 411 0.91 -3.69 -7.95
C MET A 411 2.43 -3.69 -8.04
N ASP A 412 3.07 -2.52 -8.09
CA ASP A 412 4.52 -2.38 -8.09
C ASP A 412 5.16 -2.95 -6.81
N SER A 413 4.48 -2.83 -5.68
CA SER A 413 4.91 -3.45 -4.42
C SER A 413 4.82 -4.98 -4.40
N GLY A 414 4.18 -5.60 -5.40
CA GLY A 414 4.02 -7.05 -5.54
C GLY A 414 2.92 -7.66 -4.66
N LEU A 415 1.94 -6.87 -4.25
CA LEU A 415 0.76 -7.36 -3.56
C LEU A 415 -0.13 -8.19 -4.49
N ASN A 416 -0.95 -9.07 -3.90
CA ASN A 416 -1.93 -9.85 -4.65
C ASN A 416 -3.13 -8.97 -5.01
N GLU A 417 -3.69 -9.15 -6.21
CA GLU A 417 -4.77 -8.34 -6.78
C GLU A 417 -6.01 -8.31 -5.87
N ASN A 418 -6.42 -9.45 -5.33
CA ASN A 418 -7.56 -9.53 -4.40
C ASN A 418 -7.30 -8.74 -3.10
N THR A 419 -6.07 -8.80 -2.58
CA THR A 419 -5.67 -8.02 -1.40
C THR A 419 -5.74 -6.52 -1.70
N ILE A 420 -5.28 -6.11 -2.87
CA ILE A 420 -5.31 -4.71 -3.32
C ILE A 420 -6.75 -4.19 -3.38
N LEU A 421 -7.65 -4.93 -4.04
CA LEU A 421 -9.05 -4.54 -4.15
C LEU A 421 -9.73 -4.42 -2.78
N ARG A 422 -9.46 -5.33 -1.84
CA ARG A 422 -9.97 -5.25 -0.47
C ARG A 422 -9.45 -4.02 0.27
N LEU A 423 -8.17 -3.68 0.12
CA LEU A 423 -7.59 -2.47 0.72
C LEU A 423 -8.24 -1.21 0.14
N ILE A 424 -8.38 -1.12 -1.17
CA ILE A 424 -9.03 0.02 -1.85
C ILE A 424 -10.49 0.13 -1.41
N ASN A 425 -11.24 -0.96 -1.40
CA ASN A 425 -12.62 -0.99 -0.94
C ASN A 425 -12.75 -0.47 0.49
N SER A 426 -11.89 -0.91 1.40
CA SER A 426 -11.93 -0.44 2.78
C SER A 426 -11.61 1.05 2.92
N VAL A 427 -10.77 1.61 2.05
CA VAL A 427 -10.52 3.06 1.98
C VAL A 427 -11.75 3.82 1.51
N LEU A 428 -12.45 3.33 0.48
CA LEU A 428 -13.68 3.95 -0.03
C LEU A 428 -14.79 3.96 1.01
N LEU A 429 -14.99 2.85 1.72
CA LEU A 429 -16.01 2.71 2.76
C LEU A 429 -15.77 3.61 3.99
N THR A 430 -14.52 4.00 4.28
CA THR A 430 -14.22 4.88 5.42
C THR A 430 -14.52 6.35 5.17
N LYS A 431 -14.68 6.78 3.91
CA LYS A 431 -15.07 8.15 3.56
C LYS A 431 -16.57 8.35 3.80
N SER A 432 -16.91 8.78 5.01
CA SER A 432 -18.28 9.03 5.42
C SER A 432 -18.90 10.23 4.69
N GLY A 433 -20.01 10.00 3.99
CA GLY A 433 -20.93 11.02 3.50
C GLY A 433 -21.17 11.08 2.00
N TRP A 434 -20.52 10.22 1.21
CA TRP A 434 -20.74 10.15 -0.24
C TRP A 434 -20.91 8.68 -0.62
N ASP A 435 -21.97 8.36 -1.33
CA ASP A 435 -22.14 7.05 -1.99
C ASP A 435 -21.12 6.97 -3.15
N ILE A 436 -19.84 6.74 -2.79
CA ILE A 436 -18.77 6.67 -3.77
C ILE A 436 -18.58 5.19 -4.10
N SER A 437 -19.05 4.81 -5.26
CA SER A 437 -18.70 3.52 -5.84
C SER A 437 -17.95 3.73 -7.15
N THR A 438 -17.13 2.77 -7.51
CA THR A 438 -16.34 2.83 -8.74
C THR A 438 -16.27 1.44 -9.33
N THR A 439 -16.43 1.35 -10.64
CA THR A 439 -16.18 0.09 -11.34
C THR A 439 -14.70 -0.12 -11.52
N VAL A 440 -14.24 -1.36 -11.43
CA VAL A 440 -12.84 -1.72 -11.66
C VAL A 440 -12.77 -2.96 -12.54
N ASP A 441 -12.15 -2.81 -13.70
CA ASP A 441 -11.76 -3.89 -14.58
C ASP A 441 -10.25 -4.04 -14.57
N MET A 442 -9.75 -5.21 -14.18
CA MET A 442 -8.32 -5.49 -14.07
C MET A 442 -7.95 -6.72 -14.88
N GLY A 443 -6.84 -6.64 -15.60
CA GLY A 443 -6.21 -7.76 -16.29
C GLY A 443 -4.76 -7.93 -15.88
N MET A 444 -4.37 -9.16 -15.53
CA MET A 444 -2.99 -9.53 -15.22
C MET A 444 -2.51 -10.62 -16.16
N ILE A 445 -1.61 -10.28 -17.07
CA ILE A 445 -0.99 -11.23 -18.00
C ILE A 445 0.33 -11.72 -17.41
N ASP A 446 0.46 -13.02 -17.26
CA ASP A 446 1.70 -13.70 -16.93
C ASP A 446 2.49 -13.96 -18.22
N LEU A 447 3.59 -13.27 -18.41
CA LEU A 447 4.39 -13.31 -19.64
C LEU A 447 5.22 -14.60 -19.80
N TYR A 448 5.32 -15.44 -18.77
CA TYR A 448 5.95 -16.75 -18.89
C TYR A 448 4.97 -17.77 -19.47
N SER A 449 3.78 -17.80 -18.92
CA SER A 449 2.76 -18.77 -19.32
C SER A 449 1.83 -18.26 -20.41
N GLY A 450 1.67 -16.94 -20.61
CA GLY A 450 0.63 -16.34 -21.44
C GLY A 450 -0.78 -16.48 -20.83
N THR A 451 -0.90 -16.68 -19.54
CA THR A 451 -2.19 -16.76 -18.85
C THR A 451 -2.61 -15.37 -18.38
N CYS A 452 -3.83 -14.95 -18.70
CA CYS A 452 -4.42 -13.73 -18.22
C CYS A 452 -5.48 -14.03 -17.15
N ARG A 453 -5.39 -13.33 -16.02
CA ARG A 453 -6.44 -13.30 -15.00
C ARG A 453 -7.16 -11.98 -15.08
N PHE A 454 -8.48 -12.05 -15.19
CA PHE A 454 -9.37 -10.90 -15.15
C PHE A 454 -10.05 -10.85 -13.79
N LEU A 455 -10.05 -9.68 -13.17
CA LEU A 455 -10.77 -9.38 -11.94
C LEU A 455 -11.69 -8.21 -12.24
N LYS A 456 -12.98 -8.43 -12.09
CA LYS A 456 -14.00 -7.46 -12.45
C LYS A 456 -14.85 -7.14 -11.22
N SER A 457 -15.14 -5.86 -11.02
CA SER A 457 -16.03 -5.37 -9.98
C SER A 457 -16.92 -4.27 -10.58
N GLY A 458 -18.16 -4.64 -10.91
CA GLY A 458 -19.14 -3.74 -11.55
C GLY A 458 -18.76 -3.27 -12.96
N ALA A 459 -17.71 -3.82 -13.55
CA ALA A 459 -17.13 -3.31 -14.78
C ALA A 459 -17.82 -3.84 -16.05
N ALA A 460 -17.76 -3.05 -17.13
CA ALA A 460 -18.19 -3.43 -18.48
C ALA A 460 -17.47 -4.69 -18.99
N CYS A 461 -17.92 -5.26 -20.09
CA CYS A 461 -17.33 -6.45 -20.65
C CYS A 461 -15.92 -6.20 -21.21
N THR A 462 -15.07 -7.24 -21.12
CA THR A 462 -13.74 -7.30 -21.72
C THR A 462 -13.75 -8.32 -22.85
N PHE A 463 -13.05 -8.03 -23.94
CA PHE A 463 -12.99 -8.93 -25.09
C PHE A 463 -11.60 -9.50 -25.29
N ILE A 464 -11.54 -10.74 -25.75
CA ILE A 464 -10.33 -11.38 -26.29
C ILE A 464 -10.53 -11.62 -27.77
N LYS A 465 -9.76 -10.90 -28.62
CA LYS A 465 -9.75 -11.12 -30.07
C LYS A 465 -8.61 -12.07 -30.43
N ARG A 466 -8.97 -13.11 -31.18
CA ARG A 466 -8.05 -14.12 -31.71
C ARG A 466 -8.33 -14.36 -33.18
N GLY A 467 -7.55 -13.75 -34.06
CA GLY A 467 -7.86 -13.77 -35.49
C GLY A 467 -9.27 -13.25 -35.76
N ASN A 468 -10.13 -14.10 -36.37
CA ASN A 468 -11.52 -13.80 -36.69
C ASN A 468 -12.52 -14.24 -35.61
N TRP A 469 -12.09 -14.46 -34.40
CA TRP A 469 -12.94 -14.85 -33.28
C TRP A 469 -12.78 -13.92 -32.11
N VAL A 470 -13.89 -13.58 -31.47
CA VAL A 470 -13.93 -12.69 -30.31
C VAL A 470 -14.70 -13.35 -29.18
N GLU A 471 -14.06 -13.47 -28.03
CA GLU A 471 -14.67 -13.93 -26.78
C GLU A 471 -15.01 -12.72 -25.90
N CYS A 472 -16.23 -12.69 -25.36
CA CYS A 472 -16.67 -11.68 -24.42
C CYS A 472 -16.60 -12.23 -22.99
N ILE A 473 -15.93 -11.52 -22.10
CA ILE A 473 -15.80 -11.79 -20.67
C ILE A 473 -16.69 -10.80 -19.92
N LYS A 474 -17.75 -11.32 -19.30
CA LYS A 474 -18.74 -10.56 -18.53
C LYS A 474 -18.55 -10.77 -17.04
N SER A 475 -19.07 -9.88 -16.24
CA SER A 475 -19.17 -10.01 -14.78
C SER A 475 -20.51 -9.46 -14.30
N THR A 476 -21.04 -10.06 -13.26
CA THR A 476 -22.27 -9.63 -12.58
C THR A 476 -21.99 -9.06 -11.18
N SER A 477 -20.71 -8.91 -10.83
CA SER A 477 -20.27 -8.39 -9.54
C SER A 477 -20.62 -6.89 -9.36
N LEU A 478 -20.76 -6.46 -8.11
CA LEU A 478 -21.04 -5.06 -7.77
C LEU A 478 -19.77 -4.21 -7.83
N PRO A 479 -19.89 -2.88 -8.06
CA PRO A 479 -18.77 -1.94 -7.95
C PRO A 479 -18.12 -1.95 -6.56
N ILE A 480 -16.83 -1.60 -6.49
CA ILE A 480 -16.15 -1.39 -5.20
C ILE A 480 -16.72 -0.16 -4.48
N GLY A 481 -16.72 -0.19 -3.14
CA GLY A 481 -17.30 0.86 -2.31
C GLY A 481 -18.78 0.65 -1.96
N VAL A 482 -19.47 -0.35 -2.56
CA VAL A 482 -20.88 -0.64 -2.29
C VAL A 482 -21.07 -1.57 -1.09
N LEU A 483 -20.28 -2.63 -1.01
CA LEU A 483 -20.38 -3.65 0.05
C LEU A 483 -19.13 -3.67 0.93
N ASN A 484 -19.30 -4.07 2.19
CA ASN A 484 -18.18 -4.28 3.13
C ASN A 484 -17.22 -5.38 2.66
N GLU A 485 -17.73 -6.43 2.05
CA GLU A 485 -16.91 -7.44 1.37
C GLU A 485 -16.89 -7.16 -0.12
N VAL A 486 -15.69 -7.22 -0.70
CA VAL A 486 -15.51 -6.99 -2.14
C VAL A 486 -16.07 -8.18 -2.91
N ASP A 487 -17.06 -7.91 -3.72
CA ASP A 487 -17.59 -8.87 -4.68
C ASP A 487 -16.75 -8.81 -5.98
N VAL A 488 -15.81 -9.75 -6.13
CA VAL A 488 -14.90 -9.81 -7.29
C VAL A 488 -15.02 -11.14 -7.99
N GLU A 489 -15.40 -11.07 -9.24
CA GLU A 489 -15.37 -12.23 -10.13
C GLU A 489 -13.98 -12.37 -10.76
N THR A 490 -13.36 -13.54 -10.57
CA THR A 490 -12.04 -13.84 -11.14
C THR A 490 -12.15 -14.87 -12.27
N ILE A 491 -11.78 -14.46 -13.47
CA ILE A 491 -11.81 -15.32 -14.67
C ILE A 491 -10.39 -15.48 -15.20
N THR A 492 -9.99 -16.72 -15.50
CA THR A 492 -8.66 -17.02 -16.02
C THR A 492 -8.75 -17.55 -17.46
N LYS A 493 -7.99 -16.93 -18.36
CA LYS A 493 -7.94 -17.32 -19.78
C LYS A 493 -6.50 -17.51 -20.25
N LYS A 494 -6.32 -18.44 -21.17
CA LYS A 494 -5.05 -18.65 -21.87
C LYS A 494 -5.00 -17.80 -23.12
N LEU A 495 -3.97 -16.95 -23.21
CA LEU A 495 -3.66 -16.15 -24.39
C LEU A 495 -2.57 -16.82 -25.23
N TYR A 496 -2.63 -16.60 -26.53
CA TYR A 496 -1.71 -17.13 -27.52
C TYR A 496 -1.04 -15.99 -28.30
N ASP A 497 -0.11 -16.37 -29.16
CA ASP A 497 0.60 -15.43 -30.03
C ASP A 497 -0.37 -14.69 -30.97
N GLY A 498 -0.32 -13.37 -30.95
CA GLY A 498 -1.20 -12.51 -31.74
C GLY A 498 -2.61 -12.28 -31.18
N ASP A 499 -2.90 -12.69 -29.93
CA ASP A 499 -4.15 -12.36 -29.26
C ASP A 499 -4.15 -10.90 -28.77
N PHE A 500 -5.35 -10.32 -28.70
CA PHE A 500 -5.58 -8.99 -28.13
C PHE A 500 -6.60 -9.06 -27.00
N VAL A 501 -6.28 -8.44 -25.88
CA VAL A 501 -7.20 -8.15 -24.77
C VAL A 501 -7.69 -6.74 -24.94
N ILE A 502 -9.00 -6.54 -24.98
CA ILE A 502 -9.66 -5.25 -25.23
C ILE A 502 -10.59 -4.98 -24.05
N MET A 503 -10.21 -4.01 -23.23
CA MET A 503 -11.03 -3.48 -22.13
C MET A 503 -11.72 -2.22 -22.60
N ILE A 504 -12.99 -2.04 -22.22
CA ILE A 504 -13.79 -0.87 -22.59
C ILE A 504 -14.57 -0.40 -21.37
N SER A 505 -14.84 0.93 -21.28
CA SER A 505 -15.80 1.46 -20.31
C SER A 505 -17.23 1.27 -20.80
N ASP A 506 -18.18 1.46 -19.89
CA ASP A 506 -19.61 1.30 -20.18
C ASP A 506 -20.12 2.28 -21.24
N GLY A 507 -19.59 3.52 -21.30
CA GLY A 507 -19.95 4.49 -22.34
C GLY A 507 -19.71 3.98 -23.77
N ILE A 508 -18.74 3.08 -23.98
CA ILE A 508 -18.56 2.39 -25.28
C ILE A 508 -19.72 1.44 -25.55
N VAL A 509 -20.10 0.63 -24.55
CA VAL A 509 -21.21 -0.34 -24.71
C VAL A 509 -22.54 0.39 -24.85
N GLU A 510 -22.75 1.47 -24.11
CA GLU A 510 -23.97 2.26 -24.15
C GLU A 510 -24.18 3.05 -25.45
N SER A 511 -23.13 3.26 -26.24
CA SER A 511 -23.22 3.87 -27.57
C SER A 511 -24.05 3.04 -28.55
N LEU A 512 -24.16 1.72 -28.31
CA LEU A 512 -24.87 0.78 -29.15
C LEU A 512 -26.38 0.83 -28.91
N GLN A 513 -27.16 0.90 -29.99
CA GLN A 513 -28.62 0.96 -29.97
C GLN A 513 -29.27 -0.38 -30.37
N CYS A 514 -28.84 -1.48 -29.74
CA CYS A 514 -29.33 -2.82 -30.00
C CYS A 514 -29.63 -3.58 -28.70
N ASP A 515 -30.37 -4.69 -28.77
CA ASP A 515 -30.74 -5.49 -27.59
C ASP A 515 -29.55 -6.24 -27.00
N ASP A 516 -28.63 -6.75 -27.84
CA ASP A 516 -27.41 -7.45 -27.40
C ASP A 516 -26.17 -6.63 -27.76
N LYS A 517 -25.92 -5.61 -26.95
CA LYS A 517 -24.84 -4.64 -27.13
C LYS A 517 -23.46 -5.29 -27.15
N GLU A 518 -23.24 -6.26 -26.29
CA GLU A 518 -21.93 -6.92 -26.20
C GLU A 518 -21.63 -7.78 -27.44
N LYS A 519 -22.66 -8.44 -27.99
CA LYS A 519 -22.52 -9.21 -29.22
C LYS A 519 -22.23 -8.31 -30.41
N GLU A 520 -22.90 -7.16 -30.47
CA GLU A 520 -22.66 -6.19 -31.56
C GLU A 520 -21.26 -5.60 -31.46
N MET A 521 -20.79 -5.24 -30.24
CA MET A 521 -19.40 -4.81 -30.05
C MET A 521 -18.40 -5.90 -30.42
N ALA A 522 -18.69 -7.17 -30.10
CA ALA A 522 -17.85 -8.28 -30.53
C ALA A 522 -17.76 -8.39 -32.06
N ASN A 523 -18.86 -8.12 -32.80
CA ASN A 523 -18.84 -8.07 -34.26
C ASN A 523 -17.97 -6.92 -34.77
N VAL A 524 -18.13 -5.72 -34.23
CA VAL A 524 -17.26 -4.56 -34.56
C VAL A 524 -15.79 -4.89 -34.34
N ILE A 525 -15.45 -5.50 -33.20
CA ILE A 525 -14.06 -5.91 -32.89
C ILE A 525 -13.58 -6.99 -33.85
N MET A 526 -14.42 -7.94 -34.22
CA MET A 526 -14.09 -9.02 -35.13
C MET A 526 -13.68 -8.53 -36.52
N ASP A 527 -14.33 -7.49 -37.03
CA ASP A 527 -14.07 -6.90 -38.34
C ASP A 527 -12.80 -6.07 -38.44
N ILE A 528 -12.11 -5.80 -37.31
CA ILE A 528 -10.87 -5.02 -37.30
C ILE A 528 -9.71 -5.89 -37.79
N GLU A 529 -9.09 -5.51 -38.90
CA GLU A 529 -7.93 -6.21 -39.47
C GLU A 529 -6.58 -5.76 -38.95
N SER A 530 -6.50 -4.63 -38.23
CA SER A 530 -5.23 -4.09 -37.72
C SER A 530 -4.63 -4.98 -36.61
N ASN A 531 -3.32 -5.20 -36.68
CA ASN A 531 -2.52 -5.84 -35.63
C ASN A 531 -1.82 -4.82 -34.70
N ASN A 532 -2.12 -3.53 -34.85
CA ASN A 532 -1.56 -2.47 -34.00
C ASN A 532 -2.58 -2.12 -32.90
N PRO A 533 -2.26 -2.35 -31.60
CA PRO A 533 -3.18 -2.07 -30.50
C PRO A 533 -3.69 -0.62 -30.46
N LYS A 534 -2.84 0.34 -30.85
CA LYS A 534 -3.21 1.76 -30.86
C LYS A 534 -4.24 2.08 -31.96
N GLU A 535 -4.02 1.54 -33.17
CA GLU A 535 -4.98 1.69 -34.27
C GLU A 535 -6.31 1.00 -33.94
N MET A 536 -6.24 -0.20 -33.35
CA MET A 536 -7.44 -0.94 -32.93
C MET A 536 -8.25 -0.16 -31.90
N ALA A 537 -7.61 0.44 -30.89
CA ALA A 537 -8.28 1.29 -29.89
C ALA A 537 -8.97 2.50 -30.53
N LEU A 538 -8.32 3.14 -31.50
CA LEU A 538 -8.88 4.28 -32.23
C LEU A 538 -10.05 3.88 -33.15
N ILE A 539 -9.99 2.72 -33.80
CA ILE A 539 -11.07 2.21 -34.65
C ILE A 539 -12.30 1.93 -33.78
N ILE A 540 -12.15 1.24 -32.65
CA ILE A 540 -13.25 0.95 -31.73
C ILE A 540 -13.88 2.25 -31.21
N MET A 541 -13.06 3.21 -30.80
CA MET A 541 -13.52 4.51 -30.32
C MET A 541 -14.32 5.29 -31.38
N ASN A 542 -13.78 5.35 -32.61
CA ASN A 542 -14.42 6.07 -33.70
C ASN A 542 -15.77 5.43 -34.09
N GLU A 543 -15.85 4.11 -34.09
CA GLU A 543 -17.08 3.40 -34.39
C GLU A 543 -18.13 3.62 -33.28
N ALA A 544 -17.74 3.59 -32.01
CA ALA A 544 -18.61 3.89 -30.88
C ALA A 544 -19.16 5.34 -30.95
N ILE A 545 -18.32 6.33 -31.26
CA ILE A 545 -18.74 7.72 -31.45
C ILE A 545 -19.74 7.85 -32.61
N LYS A 546 -19.48 7.18 -33.73
CA LYS A 546 -20.37 7.18 -34.88
C LYS A 546 -21.73 6.58 -34.53
N LEU A 547 -21.76 5.44 -33.83
CA LEU A 547 -22.97 4.76 -33.39
C LEU A 547 -23.76 5.59 -32.35
N SER A 548 -23.09 6.42 -31.56
CA SER A 548 -23.75 7.37 -30.63
C SER A 548 -24.32 8.62 -31.31
N GLY A 549 -24.26 8.69 -32.66
CA GLY A 549 -24.71 9.83 -33.45
C GLY A 549 -23.70 10.96 -33.60
N GLY A 550 -22.39 10.63 -33.50
CA GLY A 550 -21.27 11.57 -33.65
C GLY A 550 -20.92 12.38 -32.40
N VAL A 551 -21.61 12.15 -31.28
CA VAL A 551 -21.41 12.88 -30.03
C VAL A 551 -21.36 11.90 -28.87
N PRO A 552 -20.26 11.87 -28.07
CA PRO A 552 -20.20 11.04 -26.89
C PRO A 552 -21.29 11.37 -25.87
N ARG A 553 -22.10 10.37 -25.52
CA ARG A 553 -23.17 10.51 -24.51
C ARG A 553 -22.66 10.28 -23.10
N ASP A 554 -21.56 9.53 -22.99
CA ASP A 554 -20.84 9.30 -21.75
C ASP A 554 -19.33 9.29 -21.99
N ASP A 555 -18.56 9.23 -20.91
CA ASP A 555 -17.11 9.06 -20.98
C ASP A 555 -16.80 7.71 -21.64
N MET A 556 -15.85 7.69 -22.56
CA MET A 556 -15.51 6.50 -23.32
C MET A 556 -14.03 6.22 -23.24
N THR A 557 -13.68 5.03 -22.83
CA THR A 557 -12.30 4.57 -22.72
C THR A 557 -12.15 3.19 -23.35
N VAL A 558 -11.11 3.02 -24.16
CA VAL A 558 -10.71 1.76 -24.77
C VAL A 558 -9.24 1.50 -24.46
N LEU A 559 -8.92 0.35 -23.90
CA LEU A 559 -7.56 -0.09 -23.65
C LEU A 559 -7.34 -1.44 -24.35
N VAL A 560 -6.37 -1.49 -25.25
CA VAL A 560 -6.03 -2.67 -26.04
C VAL A 560 -4.63 -3.14 -25.70
N THR A 561 -4.47 -4.43 -25.39
CA THR A 561 -3.17 -5.05 -25.14
C THR A 561 -2.99 -6.26 -26.02
N GLY A 562 -2.07 -6.17 -26.97
CA GLY A 562 -1.66 -7.30 -27.79
C GLY A 562 -0.53 -8.10 -27.14
N ILE A 563 -0.52 -9.42 -27.33
CA ILE A 563 0.50 -10.34 -26.81
C ILE A 563 1.18 -11.10 -27.95
N TRP A 564 2.51 -11.15 -27.94
CA TRP A 564 3.31 -11.88 -28.92
C TRP A 564 4.39 -12.72 -28.26
N ARG A 565 4.68 -13.86 -28.87
CA ARG A 565 5.74 -14.75 -28.40
C ARG A 565 7.12 -14.16 -28.72
N LYS A 566 8.03 -14.24 -27.78
CA LYS A 566 9.45 -13.96 -28.06
C LYS A 566 10.06 -15.15 -28.80
N HIS A 567 10.68 -14.89 -29.92
CA HIS A 567 11.43 -15.87 -30.72
C HIS A 567 12.86 -16.07 -30.23
#